data_b66c491b06d96e08de42ea849e036d9d
#
_entry.id   b66c491b06d96e08de42ea849e036d9d
#
_cell.length_a   1.000
_cell.length_b   1.000
_cell.length_c   1.000
_cell.angle_alpha   90.00
_cell.angle_beta   90.00
_cell.angle_gamma   90.00
#
_symmetry.space_group_name_H-M   'P 1'
#
loop_
_entity.id
_entity.type
_entity.pdbx_description
1 polymer ?
#
loop_
_entity_poly.entity_id
_entity_poly.type
_entity_poly.pdbx_seq_one_letter_code
_entity_poly.pdbx_strand_id
1 'polypeptide(L)'
;MTILKDVVNYILNLGGPVFVPLIMLILGLVAGLKFKKSIVAALTLGVAFSGMTLVVNYMMEAISPAAKSMSKLFHLSLNAIDAGWTGVAAITWSYKSAFLFFPLLLAINFVMLTFNWTKTLNVDMWNVWNKIFTYVVVLYFTHNAFFGFLVAGIQIVFELKAGDMWQRHIEDLTGMPGVTVPHFITLFAVILQPLNKLLDFIPIMNKPFDADALQKRIGVWGDNTVMGALIGVLLGFGAGYSVSASLNLAIKAATAMTLFPMISKLFMTALSPIADAMSGFMQKHFKGR
;
A
#
# COMPACT_ATOMS: atom_id res chain seq x y z
N MET A 1 -31.31 -7.52 5.19
CA MET A 1 -30.14 -6.61 5.39
C MET A 1 -29.17 -7.08 6.47
N THR A 2 -29.59 -7.74 7.53
CA THR A 2 -28.73 -8.29 8.60
C THR A 2 -27.75 -9.34 8.08
N ILE A 3 -28.21 -10.37 7.37
CA ILE A 3 -27.37 -11.48 6.88
C ILE A 3 -26.23 -10.98 5.99
N LEU A 4 -26.51 -10.10 5.03
CA LEU A 4 -25.47 -9.55 4.15
C LEU A 4 -24.42 -8.76 4.94
N LYS A 5 -24.86 -7.98 5.93
CA LYS A 5 -23.97 -7.24 6.82
C LYS A 5 -23.10 -8.18 7.65
N ASP A 6 -23.69 -9.26 8.17
CA ASP A 6 -22.97 -10.23 9.00
C ASP A 6 -21.93 -11.00 8.16
N VAL A 7 -22.26 -11.37 6.92
CA VAL A 7 -21.31 -12.00 5.98
C VAL A 7 -20.17 -11.04 5.63
N VAL A 8 -20.48 -9.78 5.32
CA VAL A 8 -19.46 -8.77 5.00
C VAL A 8 -18.56 -8.54 6.22
N ASN A 9 -19.14 -8.37 7.41
CA ASN A 9 -18.35 -8.18 8.63
C ASN A 9 -17.46 -9.42 8.93
N TYR A 10 -17.98 -10.62 8.74
CA TYR A 10 -17.21 -11.85 8.91
C TYR A 10 -16.00 -11.86 7.96
N ILE A 11 -16.22 -11.58 6.68
CA ILE A 11 -15.16 -11.52 5.67
C ILE A 11 -14.11 -10.45 6.02
N LEU A 12 -14.55 -9.26 6.45
CA LEU A 12 -13.64 -8.19 6.85
C LEU A 12 -12.83 -8.53 8.11
N ASN A 13 -13.45 -9.24 9.06
CA ASN A 13 -12.79 -9.70 10.29
C ASN A 13 -11.70 -10.78 10.03
N LEU A 14 -11.71 -11.43 8.86
CA LEU A 14 -10.62 -12.32 8.44
C LEU A 14 -9.29 -11.56 8.25
N GLY A 15 -9.35 -10.25 8.05
CA GLY A 15 -8.20 -9.38 7.83
C GLY A 15 -7.59 -9.49 6.43
N GLY A 16 -6.74 -8.52 6.09
CA GLY A 16 -6.09 -8.43 4.76
C GLY A 16 -5.37 -9.68 4.30
N PRO A 17 -4.59 -10.35 5.17
CA PRO A 17 -3.86 -11.57 4.79
C PRO A 17 -4.72 -12.74 4.34
N VAL A 18 -6.02 -12.76 4.67
CA VAL A 18 -6.96 -13.81 4.25
C VAL A 18 -7.93 -13.29 3.21
N PHE A 19 -8.50 -12.12 3.45
CA PHE A 19 -9.54 -11.53 2.59
C PHE A 19 -9.04 -11.24 1.17
N VAL A 20 -7.89 -10.55 1.04
CA VAL A 20 -7.35 -10.17 -0.27
C VAL A 20 -6.95 -11.39 -1.11
N PRO A 21 -6.24 -12.40 -0.57
CA PRO A 21 -5.99 -13.65 -1.27
C PRO A 21 -7.25 -14.38 -1.75
N LEU A 22 -8.33 -14.39 -0.98
CA LEU A 22 -9.60 -15.01 -1.41
C LEU A 22 -10.19 -14.29 -2.63
N ILE A 23 -10.20 -12.96 -2.63
CA ILE A 23 -10.63 -12.19 -3.80
C ILE A 23 -9.74 -12.48 -5.01
N MET A 24 -8.41 -12.49 -4.82
CA MET A 24 -7.47 -12.74 -5.90
C MET A 24 -7.57 -14.17 -6.46
N LEU A 25 -7.91 -15.16 -5.61
CA LEU A 25 -8.25 -16.51 -6.06
C LEU A 25 -9.45 -16.50 -7.00
N ILE A 26 -10.53 -15.82 -6.61
CA ILE A 26 -11.76 -15.73 -7.42
C ILE A 26 -11.46 -14.99 -8.72
N LEU A 27 -10.77 -13.87 -8.68
CA LEU A 27 -10.41 -13.10 -9.87
C LEU A 27 -9.52 -13.90 -10.84
N GLY A 28 -8.53 -14.62 -10.31
CA GLY A 28 -7.69 -15.50 -11.12
C GLY A 28 -8.50 -16.57 -11.84
N LEU A 29 -9.47 -17.20 -11.16
CA LEU A 29 -10.36 -18.20 -11.74
C LEU A 29 -11.28 -17.58 -12.80
N VAL A 30 -11.89 -16.43 -12.54
CA VAL A 30 -12.74 -15.69 -13.49
C VAL A 30 -11.94 -15.28 -14.73
N ALA A 31 -10.68 -14.88 -14.55
CA ALA A 31 -9.78 -14.55 -15.64
C ALA A 31 -9.28 -15.78 -16.44
N GLY A 32 -9.68 -16.99 -16.05
CA GLY A 32 -9.34 -18.23 -16.75
C GLY A 32 -8.03 -18.88 -16.29
N LEU A 33 -7.46 -18.46 -15.16
CA LEU A 33 -6.29 -19.10 -14.58
C LEU A 33 -6.67 -20.51 -14.08
N LYS A 34 -5.78 -21.50 -14.27
CA LYS A 34 -5.99 -22.86 -13.74
C LYS A 34 -6.04 -22.81 -12.21
N PHE A 35 -6.95 -23.57 -11.58
CA PHE A 35 -7.17 -23.62 -10.14
C PHE A 35 -5.86 -23.78 -9.34
N LYS A 36 -4.98 -24.71 -9.75
CA LYS A 36 -3.68 -24.93 -9.09
C LYS A 36 -2.80 -23.65 -9.08
N LYS A 37 -2.77 -22.90 -10.18
CA LYS A 37 -2.01 -21.64 -10.24
C LYS A 37 -2.66 -20.55 -9.40
N SER A 38 -3.99 -20.44 -9.46
CA SER A 38 -4.74 -19.44 -8.68
C SER A 38 -4.59 -19.65 -7.18
N ILE A 39 -4.71 -20.89 -6.69
CA ILE A 39 -4.59 -21.17 -5.25
C ILE A 39 -3.15 -20.94 -4.74
N VAL A 40 -2.12 -21.29 -5.51
CA VAL A 40 -0.74 -21.03 -5.14
C VAL A 40 -0.47 -19.53 -5.10
N ALA A 41 -0.92 -18.78 -6.10
CA ALA A 41 -0.80 -17.32 -6.13
C ALA A 41 -1.50 -16.67 -4.93
N ALA A 42 -2.74 -17.07 -4.64
CA ALA A 42 -3.50 -16.57 -3.51
C ALA A 42 -2.82 -16.86 -2.16
N LEU A 43 -2.37 -18.08 -1.93
CA LEU A 43 -1.66 -18.44 -0.70
C LEU A 43 -0.33 -17.69 -0.57
N THR A 44 0.44 -17.55 -1.66
CA THR A 44 1.68 -16.77 -1.66
C THR A 44 1.40 -15.31 -1.31
N LEU A 45 0.29 -14.75 -1.80
CA LEU A 45 -0.12 -13.39 -1.46
C LEU A 45 -0.46 -13.24 0.03
N GLY A 46 -1.18 -14.21 0.62
CA GLY A 46 -1.48 -14.23 2.06
C GLY A 46 -0.21 -14.32 2.91
N VAL A 47 0.76 -15.14 2.49
CA VAL A 47 2.08 -15.23 3.14
C VAL A 47 2.83 -13.90 3.02
N ALA A 48 2.77 -13.23 1.86
CA ALA A 48 3.40 -11.92 1.66
C ALA A 48 2.79 -10.85 2.58
N PHE A 49 1.45 -10.78 2.70
CA PHE A 49 0.79 -9.87 3.64
C PHE A 49 1.16 -10.13 5.09
N SER A 50 1.12 -11.38 5.52
CA SER A 50 1.47 -11.77 6.89
C SER A 50 2.93 -11.48 7.19
N GLY A 51 3.84 -11.81 6.25
CA GLY A 51 5.26 -11.54 6.37
C GLY A 51 5.56 -10.05 6.43
N MET A 52 4.89 -9.22 5.60
CA MET A 52 5.05 -7.77 5.64
C MET A 52 4.60 -7.19 6.98
N THR A 53 3.44 -7.61 7.48
CA THR A 53 2.94 -7.19 8.79
C THR A 53 3.92 -7.56 9.92
N LEU A 54 4.48 -8.76 9.87
CA LEU A 54 5.47 -9.23 10.85
C LEU A 54 6.73 -8.34 10.83
N VAL A 55 7.28 -8.03 9.66
CA VAL A 55 8.49 -7.19 9.55
C VAL A 55 8.20 -5.74 9.95
N VAL A 56 7.04 -5.20 9.57
CA VAL A 56 6.63 -3.84 10.00
C VAL A 56 6.53 -3.76 11.51
N ASN A 57 5.83 -4.70 12.16
CA ASN A 57 5.68 -4.72 13.61
C ASN A 57 7.05 -4.88 14.30
N TYR A 58 7.89 -5.79 13.82
CA TYR A 58 9.25 -5.97 14.34
C TYR A 58 10.07 -4.69 14.25
N MET A 59 10.00 -3.98 13.12
CA MET A 59 10.68 -2.70 12.93
C MET A 59 10.13 -1.63 13.88
N MET A 60 8.81 -1.52 14.00
CA MET A 60 8.16 -0.55 14.89
C MET A 60 8.51 -0.79 16.35
N GLU A 61 8.51 -2.04 16.81
CA GLU A 61 8.93 -2.41 18.17
C GLU A 61 10.41 -2.05 18.44
N ALA A 62 11.26 -2.15 17.42
CA ALA A 62 12.67 -1.80 17.55
C ALA A 62 12.93 -0.28 17.55
N ILE A 63 12.30 0.44 16.61
CA ILE A 63 12.62 1.85 16.32
C ILE A 63 11.83 2.83 17.19
N SER A 64 10.54 2.54 17.49
CA SER A 64 9.69 3.48 18.24
C SER A 64 10.24 3.88 19.61
N PRO A 65 10.83 2.97 20.44
CA PRO A 65 11.45 3.36 21.70
C PRO A 65 12.64 4.30 21.52
N ALA A 66 13.47 4.03 20.49
CA ALA A 66 14.62 4.88 20.19
C ALA A 66 14.18 6.28 19.72
N ALA A 67 13.20 6.36 18.83
CA ALA A 67 12.62 7.62 18.36
C ALA A 67 12.03 8.44 19.52
N LYS A 68 11.29 7.80 20.45
CA LYS A 68 10.75 8.45 21.65
C LYS A 68 11.86 8.96 22.58
N SER A 69 12.95 8.20 22.77
CA SER A 69 14.10 8.61 23.57
C SER A 69 14.82 9.80 22.93
N MET A 70 15.05 9.75 21.63
CA MET A 70 15.60 10.87 20.86
C MET A 70 14.76 12.14 21.01
N SER A 71 13.44 12.06 20.83
CA SER A 71 12.52 13.18 20.98
C SER A 71 12.64 13.83 22.36
N LYS A 72 12.77 13.03 23.43
CA LYS A 72 12.98 13.52 24.79
C LYS A 72 14.34 14.20 24.96
N LEU A 73 15.42 13.60 24.45
CA LEU A 73 16.79 14.13 24.57
C LEU A 73 16.96 15.46 23.83
N PHE A 74 16.35 15.59 22.66
CA PHE A 74 16.41 16.82 21.86
C PHE A 74 15.32 17.84 22.23
N HIS A 75 14.57 17.61 23.33
CA HIS A 75 13.46 18.47 23.77
C HIS A 75 12.45 18.79 22.66
N LEU A 76 12.25 17.85 21.73
CA LEU A 76 11.27 17.99 20.67
C LEU A 76 9.88 17.66 21.25
N SER A 77 9.14 18.68 21.65
CA SER A 77 7.75 18.55 22.07
C SER A 77 6.82 18.48 20.85
N LEU A 78 6.96 17.44 20.06
CA LEU A 78 6.02 17.14 18.99
C LEU A 78 4.83 16.40 19.61
N ASN A 79 3.65 17.02 19.58
CA ASN A 79 2.39 16.33 19.85
C ASN A 79 2.09 15.39 18.65
N ALA A 80 2.87 14.33 18.52
CA ALA A 80 2.62 13.27 17.56
C ALA A 80 1.66 12.26 18.18
N ILE A 81 0.42 12.29 17.76
CA ILE A 81 -0.54 11.22 18.02
C ILE A 81 -0.42 10.25 16.85
N ASP A 82 0.33 9.17 17.05
CA ASP A 82 0.34 8.08 16.10
C ASP A 82 -0.89 7.20 16.38
N ALA A 83 -1.98 7.48 15.68
CA ALA A 83 -3.15 6.60 15.70
C ALA A 83 -2.90 5.31 14.91
N GLY A 84 -1.83 5.26 14.12
CA GLY A 84 -1.53 4.19 13.18
C GLY A 84 -2.62 4.02 12.11
N TRP A 85 -2.26 3.51 10.95
CA TRP A 85 -3.25 3.20 9.91
C TRP A 85 -4.27 2.15 10.37
N THR A 86 -3.86 1.22 11.24
CA THR A 86 -4.72 0.18 11.80
C THR A 86 -5.80 0.75 12.71
N GLY A 87 -5.47 1.75 13.54
CA GLY A 87 -6.43 2.45 14.39
C GLY A 87 -7.44 3.24 13.57
N VAL A 88 -6.97 3.99 12.58
CA VAL A 88 -7.84 4.75 11.67
C VAL A 88 -8.73 3.83 10.84
N ALA A 89 -8.19 2.72 10.32
CA ALA A 89 -8.97 1.73 9.60
C ALA A 89 -10.05 1.08 10.50
N ALA A 90 -9.72 0.73 11.75
CA ALA A 90 -10.69 0.16 12.69
C ALA A 90 -11.85 1.12 12.97
N ILE A 91 -11.57 2.42 13.17
CA ILE A 91 -12.59 3.44 13.33
C ILE A 91 -13.48 3.51 12.08
N THR A 92 -12.90 3.55 10.90
CA THR A 92 -13.67 3.65 9.65
C THR A 92 -14.58 2.45 9.44
N TRP A 93 -14.09 1.24 9.69
CA TRP A 93 -14.88 0.01 9.58
C TRP A 93 -16.00 -0.09 10.64
N SER A 94 -15.92 0.62 11.74
CA SER A 94 -16.97 0.65 12.77
C SER A 94 -18.25 1.38 12.32
N TYR A 95 -18.18 2.19 11.28
CA TYR A 95 -19.33 2.91 10.76
C TYR A 95 -20.34 1.99 10.06
N LYS A 96 -21.63 2.13 10.39
CA LYS A 96 -22.72 1.31 9.82
C LYS A 96 -22.80 1.40 8.29
N SER A 97 -22.38 2.52 7.71
CA SER A 97 -22.38 2.78 6.25
C SER A 97 -21.15 2.22 5.53
N ALA A 98 -20.15 1.71 6.24
CA ALA A 98 -18.90 1.24 5.66
C ALA A 98 -19.11 0.20 4.53
N PHE A 99 -20.04 -0.74 4.71
CA PHE A 99 -20.33 -1.77 3.73
C PHE A 99 -20.87 -1.23 2.38
N LEU A 100 -21.47 -0.02 2.37
CA LEU A 100 -22.00 0.60 1.15
C LEU A 100 -20.89 1.05 0.19
N PHE A 101 -19.66 1.17 0.69
CA PHE A 101 -18.53 1.59 -0.13
C PHE A 101 -18.05 0.52 -1.12
N PHE A 102 -18.31 -0.76 -0.85
CA PHE A 102 -18.01 -1.83 -1.79
C PHE A 102 -18.86 -1.70 -3.07
N PRO A 103 -20.20 -1.71 -3.00
CA PRO A 103 -21.02 -1.52 -4.18
C PRO A 103 -20.83 -0.15 -4.82
N LEU A 104 -20.56 0.91 -4.05
CA LEU A 104 -20.29 2.25 -4.58
C LEU A 104 -19.02 2.25 -5.44
N LEU A 105 -17.92 1.71 -4.94
CA LEU A 105 -16.66 1.63 -5.67
C LEU A 105 -16.82 0.80 -6.95
N LEU A 106 -17.46 -0.37 -6.87
CA LEU A 106 -17.69 -1.22 -8.03
C LEU A 106 -18.59 -0.54 -9.06
N ALA A 107 -19.65 0.13 -8.63
CA ALA A 107 -20.57 0.83 -9.52
C ALA A 107 -19.86 1.99 -10.27
N ILE A 108 -19.13 2.83 -9.56
CA ILE A 108 -18.36 3.95 -10.16
C ILE A 108 -17.32 3.39 -11.12
N ASN A 109 -16.56 2.37 -10.73
CA ASN A 109 -15.54 1.78 -11.60
C ASN A 109 -16.15 1.15 -12.85
N PHE A 110 -17.25 0.41 -12.70
CA PHE A 110 -17.96 -0.19 -13.84
C PHE A 110 -18.50 0.86 -14.81
N VAL A 111 -19.12 1.94 -14.30
CA VAL A 111 -19.60 3.05 -15.11
C VAL A 111 -18.43 3.69 -15.86
N MET A 112 -17.34 4.03 -15.18
CA MET A 112 -16.19 4.65 -15.80
C MET A 112 -15.52 3.75 -16.85
N LEU A 113 -15.46 2.44 -16.63
CA LEU A 113 -14.97 1.49 -17.61
C LEU A 113 -15.91 1.41 -18.83
N THR A 114 -17.22 1.37 -18.61
CA THR A 114 -18.21 1.28 -19.70
C THR A 114 -18.12 2.48 -20.63
N PHE A 115 -17.99 3.68 -20.07
CA PHE A 115 -17.88 4.93 -20.85
C PHE A 115 -16.46 5.29 -21.31
N ASN A 116 -15.47 4.41 -21.10
CA ASN A 116 -14.06 4.68 -21.42
C ASN A 116 -13.46 5.88 -20.67
N TRP A 117 -13.98 6.19 -19.48
CA TRP A 117 -13.44 7.27 -18.64
C TRP A 117 -12.23 6.82 -17.82
N THR A 118 -12.02 5.51 -17.70
CA THR A 118 -10.83 4.91 -17.11
C THR A 118 -10.44 3.63 -17.84
N LYS A 119 -9.17 3.26 -17.78
CA LYS A 119 -8.64 1.95 -18.21
C LYS A 119 -8.38 1.03 -17.03
N THR A 120 -8.53 1.54 -15.81
CA THR A 120 -8.20 0.84 -14.57
C THR A 120 -9.41 0.08 -14.04
N LEU A 121 -9.25 -1.24 -13.91
CA LEU A 121 -10.17 -2.08 -13.12
C LEU A 121 -9.65 -2.13 -11.68
N ASN A 122 -10.37 -1.49 -10.75
CA ASN A 122 -10.02 -1.50 -9.34
C ASN A 122 -10.69 -2.69 -8.63
N VAL A 123 -9.88 -3.63 -8.20
CA VAL A 123 -10.30 -4.83 -7.46
C VAL A 123 -9.77 -4.85 -6.02
N ASP A 124 -9.14 -3.75 -5.59
CA ASP A 124 -8.62 -3.61 -4.23
C ASP A 124 -9.75 -3.31 -3.24
N MET A 125 -10.36 -4.36 -2.75
CA MET A 125 -11.44 -4.29 -1.77
C MET A 125 -10.92 -4.02 -0.34
N TRP A 126 -9.62 -4.18 -0.09
CA TRP A 126 -9.04 -3.92 1.21
C TRP A 126 -8.89 -2.41 1.48
N ASN A 127 -8.33 -1.67 0.53
CA ASN A 127 -8.09 -0.24 0.67
C ASN A 127 -9.36 0.63 0.49
N VAL A 128 -10.54 0.01 0.47
CA VAL A 128 -11.81 0.74 0.53
C VAL A 128 -11.91 1.60 1.80
N TRP A 129 -11.24 1.20 2.90
CA TRP A 129 -11.26 1.92 4.16
C TRP A 129 -10.87 3.40 4.04
N ASN A 130 -9.98 3.77 3.13
CA ASN A 130 -9.58 5.17 2.96
C ASN A 130 -10.72 6.04 2.38
N LYS A 131 -11.62 5.48 1.57
CA LYS A 131 -12.84 6.15 1.07
C LYS A 131 -13.85 6.30 2.19
N ILE A 132 -13.96 5.28 3.05
CA ILE A 132 -14.80 5.33 4.26
C ILE A 132 -14.25 6.40 5.21
N PHE A 133 -12.92 6.50 5.35
CA PHE A 133 -12.30 7.56 6.15
C PHE A 133 -12.66 8.94 5.65
N THR A 134 -12.57 9.19 4.34
CA THR A 134 -13.00 10.45 3.73
C THR A 134 -14.47 10.74 4.03
N TYR A 135 -15.34 9.75 3.88
CA TYR A 135 -16.75 9.86 4.25
C TYR A 135 -16.92 10.26 5.72
N VAL A 136 -16.23 9.57 6.63
CA VAL A 136 -16.32 9.83 8.08
C VAL A 136 -15.88 11.25 8.43
N VAL A 137 -14.77 11.71 7.84
CA VAL A 137 -14.27 13.07 8.04
C VAL A 137 -15.28 14.10 7.54
N VAL A 138 -15.80 13.94 6.32
CA VAL A 138 -16.80 14.86 5.76
C VAL A 138 -18.10 14.82 6.57
N LEU A 139 -18.56 13.64 6.98
CA LEU A 139 -19.74 13.48 7.83
C LEU A 139 -19.55 14.20 9.18
N TYR A 140 -18.36 14.11 9.76
CA TYR A 140 -18.05 14.76 11.03
C TYR A 140 -18.19 16.29 10.96
N PHE A 141 -17.66 16.90 9.87
CA PHE A 141 -17.71 18.35 9.71
C PHE A 141 -19.05 18.88 9.17
N THR A 142 -19.72 18.12 8.30
CA THR A 142 -20.94 18.57 7.63
C THR A 142 -22.23 18.09 8.27
N HIS A 143 -22.13 17.07 9.14
CA HIS A 143 -23.28 16.34 9.70
C HIS A 143 -24.25 15.79 8.64
N ASN A 144 -23.78 15.63 7.41
CA ASN A 144 -24.58 15.21 6.27
C ASN A 144 -23.93 14.03 5.51
N ALA A 145 -24.60 12.87 5.57
CA ALA A 145 -24.13 11.65 4.92
C ALA A 145 -24.03 11.78 3.38
N PHE A 146 -24.92 12.56 2.76
CA PHE A 146 -24.90 12.76 1.30
C PHE A 146 -23.57 13.39 0.85
N PHE A 147 -23.11 14.46 1.52
CA PHE A 147 -21.82 15.06 1.20
C PHE A 147 -20.65 14.10 1.46
N GLY A 148 -20.74 13.28 2.50
CA GLY A 148 -19.75 12.24 2.76
C GLY A 148 -19.61 11.25 1.60
N PHE A 149 -20.73 10.69 1.12
CA PHE A 149 -20.74 9.80 -0.03
C PHE A 149 -20.32 10.49 -1.32
N LEU A 150 -20.74 11.74 -1.54
CA LEU A 150 -20.37 12.53 -2.71
C LEU A 150 -18.86 12.74 -2.80
N VAL A 151 -18.23 13.22 -1.72
CA VAL A 151 -16.79 13.48 -1.70
C VAL A 151 -15.99 12.19 -1.83
N ALA A 152 -16.39 11.13 -1.15
CA ALA A 152 -15.76 9.82 -1.31
C ALA A 152 -15.95 9.24 -2.73
N GLY A 153 -17.10 9.45 -3.37
CA GLY A 153 -17.35 9.09 -4.76
C GLY A 153 -16.43 9.85 -5.72
N ILE A 154 -16.26 11.16 -5.50
CA ILE A 154 -15.31 11.99 -6.25
C ILE A 154 -13.88 11.47 -6.06
N GLN A 155 -13.49 11.11 -4.84
CA GLN A 155 -12.19 10.50 -4.56
C GLN A 155 -11.97 9.23 -5.38
N ILE A 156 -12.96 8.32 -5.46
CA ILE A 156 -12.87 7.10 -6.28
C ILE A 156 -12.58 7.44 -7.74
N VAL A 157 -13.28 8.43 -8.32
CA VAL A 157 -13.06 8.87 -9.70
C VAL A 157 -11.62 9.38 -9.90
N PHE A 158 -11.14 10.23 -9.01
CA PHE A 158 -9.77 10.75 -9.09
C PHE A 158 -8.71 9.66 -8.90
N GLU A 159 -8.92 8.71 -8.01
CA GLU A 159 -7.99 7.60 -7.81
C GLU A 159 -7.89 6.71 -9.05
N LEU A 160 -9.01 6.42 -9.73
CA LEU A 160 -9.01 5.68 -10.98
C LEU A 160 -8.25 6.44 -12.08
N LYS A 161 -8.44 7.76 -12.18
CA LYS A 161 -7.71 8.61 -13.13
C LYS A 161 -6.20 8.70 -12.79
N ALA A 162 -5.86 8.77 -11.53
CA ALA A 162 -4.46 8.71 -11.09
C ALA A 162 -3.84 7.33 -11.43
N GLY A 163 -4.58 6.25 -11.26
CA GLY A 163 -4.18 4.92 -11.70
C GLY A 163 -3.85 4.88 -13.20
N ASP A 164 -4.71 5.44 -14.04
CA ASP A 164 -4.47 5.55 -15.48
C ASP A 164 -3.20 6.36 -15.81
N MET A 165 -2.99 7.48 -15.10
CA MET A 165 -1.85 8.38 -15.32
C MET A 165 -0.52 7.73 -14.94
N TRP A 166 -0.50 7.01 -13.83
CA TRP A 166 0.73 6.44 -13.27
C TRP A 166 1.03 5.02 -13.73
N GLN A 167 0.17 4.41 -14.56
CA GLN A 167 0.32 3.02 -15.01
C GLN A 167 1.74 2.69 -15.49
N ARG A 168 2.29 3.48 -16.41
CA ARG A 168 3.65 3.25 -16.95
C ARG A 168 4.73 3.31 -15.87
N HIS A 169 4.66 4.29 -14.98
CA HIS A 169 5.62 4.42 -13.88
C HIS A 169 5.53 3.24 -12.91
N ILE A 170 4.33 2.76 -12.61
CA ILE A 170 4.13 1.57 -11.78
C ILE A 170 4.64 0.31 -12.48
N GLU A 171 4.40 0.17 -13.77
CA GLU A 171 4.93 -0.91 -14.61
C GLU A 171 6.47 -0.92 -14.61
N ASP A 172 7.09 0.25 -14.84
CA ASP A 172 8.55 0.41 -14.83
C ASP A 172 9.16 0.06 -13.46
N LEU A 173 8.49 0.46 -12.36
CA LEU A 173 8.96 0.19 -11.00
C LEU A 173 8.76 -1.26 -10.57
N THR A 174 7.67 -1.90 -10.99
CA THR A 174 7.27 -3.23 -10.50
C THR A 174 7.66 -4.34 -11.46
N GLY A 175 7.94 -4.02 -12.73
CA GLY A 175 8.14 -5.00 -13.79
C GLY A 175 6.86 -5.78 -14.14
N MET A 176 5.68 -5.30 -13.76
CA MET A 176 4.38 -5.95 -13.98
C MET A 176 3.57 -5.18 -15.02
N PRO A 177 3.55 -5.64 -16.30
CA PRO A 177 2.77 -4.98 -17.35
C PRO A 177 1.28 -4.91 -17.01
N GLY A 178 0.66 -3.77 -17.29
CA GLY A 178 -0.78 -3.58 -17.12
C GLY A 178 -1.25 -3.49 -15.66
N VAL A 179 -0.34 -3.46 -14.68
CA VAL A 179 -0.68 -3.23 -13.27
C VAL A 179 -0.56 -1.75 -12.92
N THR A 180 -1.52 -1.25 -12.14
CA THR A 180 -1.49 0.11 -11.60
C THR A 180 -2.04 0.14 -10.17
N VAL A 181 -1.88 1.27 -9.49
CA VAL A 181 -2.30 1.46 -8.09
C VAL A 181 -3.30 2.61 -7.99
N PRO A 182 -4.61 2.37 -8.15
CA PRO A 182 -5.64 3.38 -7.96
C PRO A 182 -5.89 3.60 -6.47
N HIS A 183 -5.07 4.45 -5.85
CA HIS A 183 -5.07 4.68 -4.41
C HIS A 183 -4.89 6.17 -4.10
N PHE A 184 -5.39 6.64 -2.94
CA PHE A 184 -5.30 8.06 -2.57
C PHE A 184 -3.84 8.56 -2.53
N ILE A 185 -2.86 7.70 -2.22
CA ILE A 185 -1.44 8.06 -2.24
C ILE A 185 -0.98 8.46 -3.65
N THR A 186 -1.51 7.83 -4.70
CA THR A 186 -1.17 8.19 -6.08
C THR A 186 -1.71 9.57 -6.48
N LEU A 187 -2.73 10.09 -5.78
CA LEU A 187 -3.17 11.48 -5.95
C LEU A 187 -2.11 12.46 -5.46
N PHE A 188 -1.41 12.17 -4.36
CA PHE A 188 -0.28 13.00 -3.91
C PHE A 188 0.85 13.01 -4.93
N ALA A 189 1.11 11.88 -5.61
CA ALA A 189 2.09 11.83 -6.69
C ALA A 189 1.72 12.81 -7.83
N VAL A 190 0.43 12.94 -8.18
CA VAL A 190 -0.03 13.94 -9.16
C VAL A 190 0.26 15.37 -8.68
N ILE A 191 -0.03 15.67 -7.42
CA ILE A 191 0.20 17.00 -6.82
C ILE A 191 1.70 17.32 -6.74
N LEU A 192 2.54 16.31 -6.44
CA LEU A 192 3.98 16.46 -6.30
C LEU A 192 4.74 16.46 -7.64
N GLN A 193 4.08 16.09 -8.74
CA GLN A 193 4.72 16.07 -10.07
C GLN A 193 5.36 17.41 -10.49
N PRO A 194 4.75 18.59 -10.26
CA PRO A 194 5.41 19.86 -10.53
C PRO A 194 6.69 20.06 -9.72
N LEU A 195 6.70 19.61 -8.45
CA LEU A 195 7.89 19.64 -7.60
C LEU A 195 8.98 18.72 -8.15
N ASN A 196 8.62 17.51 -8.60
CA ASN A 196 9.57 16.59 -9.23
C ASN A 196 10.20 17.24 -10.47
N LYS A 197 9.40 17.87 -11.35
CA LYS A 197 9.93 18.59 -12.50
C LYS A 197 10.87 19.73 -12.11
N LEU A 198 10.62 20.39 -10.98
CA LEU A 198 11.54 21.41 -10.46
C LEU A 198 12.86 20.80 -9.99
N LEU A 199 12.80 19.61 -9.36
CA LEU A 199 14.00 18.88 -8.94
C LEU A 199 14.82 18.35 -10.11
N ASP A 200 14.20 18.10 -11.28
CA ASP A 200 14.88 17.69 -12.51
C ASP A 200 15.89 18.74 -13.03
N PHE A 201 15.75 20.01 -12.64
CA PHE A 201 16.74 21.06 -12.94
C PHE A 201 18.02 20.91 -12.11
N ILE A 202 18.04 20.07 -11.09
CA ILE A 202 19.21 19.80 -10.26
C ILE A 202 19.91 18.54 -10.79
N PRO A 203 21.08 18.65 -11.48
CA PRO A 203 21.68 17.51 -12.18
C PRO A 203 22.01 16.31 -11.28
N ILE A 204 22.26 16.54 -9.98
CA ILE A 204 22.54 15.47 -9.03
C ILE A 204 21.32 14.63 -8.71
N MET A 205 20.10 15.22 -8.81
CA MET A 205 18.82 14.55 -8.54
C MET A 205 18.37 13.65 -9.69
N ASN A 206 18.88 13.90 -10.91
CA ASN A 206 18.57 13.12 -12.11
C ASN A 206 19.42 11.85 -12.24
N LYS A 207 20.36 11.63 -11.33
CA LYS A 207 21.15 10.41 -11.32
C LYS A 207 20.36 9.31 -10.59
N PRO A 208 20.31 8.08 -11.14
CA PRO A 208 19.67 6.98 -10.42
C PRO A 208 20.35 6.82 -9.04
N PHE A 209 19.55 6.95 -8.01
CA PHE A 209 19.97 6.83 -6.62
C PHE A 209 19.22 5.65 -5.97
N ASP A 210 19.05 4.58 -6.75
CA ASP A 210 18.51 3.34 -6.24
C ASP A 210 19.56 2.55 -5.44
N ALA A 211 19.10 1.53 -4.73
CA ALA A 211 19.96 0.70 -3.89
C ALA A 211 21.07 0.04 -4.72
N ASP A 212 20.78 -0.37 -5.96
CA ASP A 212 21.73 -1.03 -6.86
C ASP A 212 22.80 -0.05 -7.36
N ALA A 213 22.39 1.18 -7.73
CA ALA A 213 23.32 2.23 -8.13
C ALA A 213 24.20 2.67 -6.95
N LEU A 214 23.62 2.75 -5.75
CA LEU A 214 24.35 3.06 -4.53
C LEU A 214 25.36 1.96 -4.20
N GLN A 215 24.95 0.69 -4.25
CA GLN A 215 25.82 -0.45 -4.01
C GLN A 215 27.00 -0.51 -5.01
N LYS A 216 26.75 -0.22 -6.30
CA LYS A 216 27.83 -0.13 -7.31
C LYS A 216 28.81 1.00 -7.03
N ARG A 217 28.38 2.11 -6.43
CA ARG A 217 29.22 3.27 -6.15
C ARG A 217 30.03 3.15 -4.87
N ILE A 218 29.39 2.69 -3.80
CA ILE A 218 29.98 2.67 -2.45
C ILE A 218 30.22 1.24 -1.92
N GLY A 219 30.04 0.23 -2.79
CA GLY A 219 30.30 -1.17 -2.48
C GLY A 219 29.46 -1.68 -1.32
N VAL A 220 30.08 -2.33 -0.35
CA VAL A 220 29.40 -2.93 0.80
C VAL A 220 28.53 -1.95 1.61
N TRP A 221 28.86 -0.66 1.58
CA TRP A 221 28.11 0.38 2.28
C TRP A 221 26.72 0.66 1.65
N GLY A 222 26.49 0.25 0.42
CA GLY A 222 25.20 0.33 -0.26
C GLY A 222 24.33 -0.91 -0.08
N ASP A 223 24.82 -1.94 0.60
CA ASP A 223 24.04 -3.12 0.92
C ASP A 223 22.93 -2.80 1.95
N ASN A 224 21.71 -3.30 1.72
CA ASN A 224 20.56 -3.01 2.58
C ASN A 224 20.80 -3.43 4.04
N THR A 225 21.49 -4.55 4.25
CA THR A 225 21.82 -5.05 5.60
C THR A 225 22.78 -4.11 6.31
N VAL A 226 23.84 -3.65 5.59
CA VAL A 226 24.84 -2.74 6.13
C VAL A 226 24.24 -1.36 6.41
N MET A 227 23.45 -0.84 5.46
CA MET A 227 22.74 0.42 5.65
C MET A 227 21.76 0.36 6.83
N GLY A 228 21.03 -0.74 6.96
CA GLY A 228 20.16 -0.97 8.12
C GLY A 228 20.93 -0.97 9.45
N ALA A 229 22.07 -1.66 9.47
CA ALA A 229 22.92 -1.69 10.66
C ALA A 229 23.45 -0.27 11.03
N LEU A 230 23.92 0.48 10.04
CA LEU A 230 24.39 1.86 10.25
C LEU A 230 23.29 2.77 10.80
N ILE A 231 22.11 2.73 10.19
CA ILE A 231 20.95 3.50 10.65
C ILE A 231 20.60 3.11 12.09
N GLY A 232 20.56 1.82 12.41
CA GLY A 232 20.27 1.33 13.75
C GLY A 232 21.29 1.78 14.79
N VAL A 233 22.60 1.77 14.47
CA VAL A 233 23.65 2.31 15.34
C VAL A 233 23.46 3.80 15.59
N LEU A 234 23.27 4.58 14.52
CA LEU A 234 23.08 6.02 14.61
C LEU A 234 21.86 6.40 15.43
N LEU A 235 20.73 5.69 15.20
CA LEU A 235 19.52 5.89 16.00
C LEU A 235 19.73 5.50 17.47
N GLY A 236 20.44 4.41 17.74
CA GLY A 236 20.72 3.97 19.10
C GLY A 236 21.54 4.99 19.87
N PHE A 237 22.64 5.46 19.31
CA PHE A 237 23.44 6.50 19.94
C PHE A 237 22.70 7.83 20.03
N GLY A 238 21.95 8.23 18.99
CA GLY A 238 21.11 9.43 19.02
C GLY A 238 20.00 9.36 20.08
N ALA A 239 19.54 8.16 20.42
CA ALA A 239 18.59 7.91 21.51
C ALA A 239 19.22 7.84 22.90
N GLY A 240 20.55 7.99 23.01
CA GLY A 240 21.29 7.88 24.28
C GLY A 240 21.45 6.44 24.79
N TYR A 241 21.34 5.44 23.90
CA TYR A 241 21.49 4.04 24.26
C TYR A 241 22.96 3.67 24.54
N SER A 242 23.15 2.64 25.37
CA SER A 242 24.48 2.03 25.57
C SER A 242 24.97 1.40 24.24
N VAL A 243 26.28 1.14 24.14
CA VAL A 243 26.88 0.47 22.98
C VAL A 243 26.14 -0.85 22.65
N SER A 244 25.91 -1.70 23.68
CA SER A 244 25.23 -2.98 23.51
C SER A 244 23.82 -2.81 22.97
N ALA A 245 23.04 -1.86 23.51
CA ALA A 245 21.66 -1.59 23.04
C ALA A 245 21.65 -1.02 21.61
N SER A 246 22.62 -0.15 21.27
CA SER A 246 22.77 0.40 19.91
C SER A 246 23.14 -0.68 18.89
N LEU A 247 24.03 -1.61 19.24
CA LEU A 247 24.36 -2.75 18.39
C LEU A 247 23.17 -3.71 18.20
N ASN A 248 22.39 -3.95 19.25
CA ASN A 248 21.14 -4.74 19.13
C ASN A 248 20.14 -4.05 18.21
N LEU A 249 19.99 -2.72 18.30
CA LEU A 249 19.12 -1.97 17.40
C LEU A 249 19.63 -2.00 15.98
N ALA A 250 20.95 -1.98 15.76
CA ALA A 250 21.58 -2.15 14.46
C ALA A 250 21.18 -3.45 13.78
N ILE A 251 21.27 -4.57 14.49
CA ILE A 251 20.87 -5.89 13.94
C ILE A 251 19.37 -5.93 13.66
N LYS A 252 18.55 -5.35 14.52
CA LYS A 252 17.08 -5.29 14.26
C LYS A 252 16.74 -4.47 13.01
N ALA A 253 17.37 -3.32 12.85
CA ALA A 253 17.17 -2.47 11.67
C ALA A 253 17.71 -3.14 10.40
N ALA A 254 18.89 -3.76 10.46
CA ALA A 254 19.45 -4.55 9.37
C ALA A 254 18.52 -5.69 8.95
N THR A 255 17.96 -6.43 9.92
CA THR A 255 16.99 -7.51 9.67
C THR A 255 15.76 -6.99 8.92
N ALA A 256 15.17 -5.89 9.39
CA ALA A 256 14.01 -5.30 8.72
C ALA A 256 14.34 -4.88 7.28
N MET A 257 15.43 -4.15 7.06
CA MET A 257 15.83 -3.66 5.73
C MET A 257 16.19 -4.80 4.77
N THR A 258 16.66 -5.93 5.26
CA THR A 258 16.93 -7.13 4.46
C THR A 258 15.63 -7.87 4.10
N LEU A 259 14.72 -8.03 5.05
CA LEU A 259 13.50 -8.81 4.85
C LEU A 259 12.44 -8.08 4.00
N PHE A 260 12.39 -6.73 4.05
CA PHE A 260 11.41 -5.95 3.28
C PHE A 260 11.45 -6.26 1.77
N PRO A 261 12.59 -6.17 1.07
CA PRO A 261 12.66 -6.49 -0.35
C PRO A 261 12.35 -7.96 -0.66
N MET A 262 12.74 -8.89 0.24
CA MET A 262 12.45 -10.31 0.08
C MET A 262 10.95 -10.59 0.10
N ILE A 263 10.23 -9.97 1.04
CA ILE A 263 8.77 -10.10 1.12
C ILE A 263 8.09 -9.39 -0.05
N SER A 264 8.60 -8.23 -0.47
CA SER A 264 8.09 -7.53 -1.65
C SER A 264 8.14 -8.39 -2.92
N LYS A 265 9.17 -9.22 -3.08
CA LYS A 265 9.23 -10.19 -4.18
C LYS A 265 8.10 -11.24 -4.14
N LEU A 266 7.65 -11.63 -2.94
CA LEU A 266 6.51 -12.56 -2.81
C LEU A 266 5.22 -11.95 -3.34
N PHE A 267 4.99 -10.64 -3.11
CA PHE A 267 3.85 -9.94 -3.69
C PHE A 267 3.90 -9.99 -5.23
N MET A 268 5.03 -9.68 -5.83
CA MET A 268 5.21 -9.73 -7.29
C MET A 268 4.99 -11.16 -7.83
N THR A 269 5.57 -12.17 -7.17
CA THR A 269 5.41 -13.58 -7.56
C THR A 269 3.95 -14.03 -7.49
N ALA A 270 3.20 -13.55 -6.51
CA ALA A 270 1.79 -13.87 -6.33
C ALA A 270 0.88 -13.14 -7.33
N LEU A 271 1.14 -11.85 -7.56
CA LEU A 271 0.27 -10.99 -8.37
C LEU A 271 0.49 -11.15 -9.87
N SER A 272 1.73 -11.39 -10.32
CA SER A 272 2.05 -11.48 -11.75
C SER A 272 1.15 -12.46 -12.53
N PRO A 273 0.96 -13.73 -12.13
CA PRO A 273 0.12 -14.65 -12.89
C PRO A 273 -1.36 -14.24 -12.93
N ILE A 274 -1.83 -13.54 -11.89
CA ILE A 274 -3.21 -13.04 -11.84
C ILE A 274 -3.35 -11.81 -12.74
N ALA A 275 -2.38 -10.89 -12.71
CA ALA A 275 -2.33 -9.71 -13.56
C ALA A 275 -2.30 -10.08 -15.04
N ASP A 276 -1.46 -11.04 -15.44
CA ASP A 276 -1.36 -11.54 -16.81
C ASP A 276 -2.69 -12.15 -17.28
N ALA A 277 -3.31 -12.99 -16.45
CA ALA A 277 -4.61 -13.60 -16.77
C ALA A 277 -5.70 -12.55 -16.89
N MET A 278 -5.73 -11.55 -15.99
CA MET A 278 -6.71 -10.48 -15.99
C MET A 278 -6.51 -9.54 -17.20
N SER A 279 -5.28 -9.22 -17.56
CA SER A 279 -4.96 -8.45 -18.77
C SER A 279 -5.47 -9.16 -20.04
N GLY A 280 -5.23 -10.46 -20.16
CA GLY A 280 -5.76 -11.28 -21.27
C GLY A 280 -7.30 -11.34 -21.28
N PHE A 281 -7.93 -11.44 -20.11
CA PHE A 281 -9.38 -11.39 -19.98
C PHE A 281 -9.96 -10.05 -20.43
N MET A 282 -9.35 -8.95 -19.98
CA MET A 282 -9.76 -7.59 -20.34
C MET A 282 -9.63 -7.33 -21.84
N GLN A 283 -8.50 -7.69 -22.45
CA GLN A 283 -8.29 -7.56 -23.90
C GLN A 283 -9.32 -8.34 -24.72
N LYS A 284 -9.73 -9.51 -24.24
CA LYS A 284 -10.72 -10.37 -24.91
C LYS A 284 -12.14 -9.81 -24.83
N HIS A 285 -12.54 -9.27 -23.67
CA HIS A 285 -13.94 -8.89 -23.39
C HIS A 285 -14.19 -7.39 -23.54
N PHE A 286 -13.15 -6.57 -23.41
CA PHE A 286 -13.23 -5.11 -23.47
C PHE A 286 -12.24 -4.60 -24.53
N LYS A 287 -12.57 -4.81 -25.81
CA LYS A 287 -11.71 -4.44 -26.95
C LYS A 287 -11.21 -3.00 -26.84
N GLY A 288 -9.90 -2.81 -26.89
CA GLY A 288 -9.25 -1.49 -26.86
C GLY A 288 -8.89 -0.98 -25.45
N ARG A 289 -8.86 -1.85 -24.46
CA ARG A 289 -8.56 -1.50 -23.05
C ARG A 289 -7.45 -2.38 -22.48
#